data_192888c169f336483d9ddfaf19cdd540
#
_entry.id   192888c169f336483d9ddfaf19cdd540
#
_cell.length_a   1.000
_cell.length_b   1.000
_cell.length_c   1.000
_cell.angle_alpha   90.00
_cell.angle_beta   90.00
_cell.angle_gamma   90.00
#
_symmetry.space_group_name_H-M   'P 1'
#
loop_
_entity.id
_entity.type
_entity.pdbx_description
1 polymer ?
#
loop_
_entity_poly.entity_id
_entity_poly.type
_entity_poly.pdbx_seq_one_letter_code
_entity_poly.pdbx_strand_id
1 'polypeptide(L)'
;MRYLQRTSISLLILTALSFSALAAKTESAVPHEINLAQEQAKWAQQQHESELLLIKQRSTFLQLESLLKSAVKNNNVSDNAELYLNLIESLKDYPLKMDATTTYIDARIKSISKDTPSEEVKALKHEIEQVIAQNPTHFLRNRWEQDIFTLLMNADDTEGLVHYAQRVKPSSLEMQIAVLNAELQLERTKNETNKKQNSNSDSSIISRYEQLWLTNGKLPNDAQLWAKWYSDGNRTQDKIYQKAEELFAQNDANGMAFLSSELNKIDSAKEDEMVLANLKRFESLLKNPAT
;
A
#
# COMPACT_ATOMS: atom_id res chain seq x y z
N MET A 1 -14.07 -20.55 8.03
CA MET A 1 -15.16 -21.33 7.44
C MET A 1 -16.37 -20.42 7.25
N ARG A 2 -16.64 -19.94 6.08
CA ARG A 2 -17.93 -19.36 5.68
C ARG A 2 -18.19 -19.76 4.23
N TYR A 3 -19.33 -20.37 4.02
CA TYR A 3 -19.87 -20.98 2.81
C TYR A 3 -20.06 -19.94 1.70
N LEU A 4 -19.47 -20.16 0.54
CA LEU A 4 -19.85 -19.52 -0.72
C LEU A 4 -21.07 -20.31 -1.29
N GLN A 5 -22.24 -19.72 -1.19
CA GLN A 5 -23.42 -20.18 -1.87
C GLN A 5 -23.25 -20.05 -3.39
N ARG A 6 -23.37 -21.17 -4.07
CA ARG A 6 -23.51 -21.24 -5.53
C ARG A 6 -24.90 -20.74 -5.88
N THR A 7 -25.01 -19.60 -6.54
CA THR A 7 -26.23 -19.22 -7.24
C THR A 7 -26.10 -19.61 -8.70
N SER A 8 -26.72 -20.74 -9.03
CA SER A 8 -27.00 -21.12 -10.43
C SER A 8 -28.11 -20.24 -10.95
N ILE A 9 -27.78 -19.33 -11.86
CA ILE A 9 -28.79 -18.59 -12.65
C ILE A 9 -28.99 -19.35 -13.93
N SER A 10 -29.99 -20.27 -13.94
CA SER A 10 -30.60 -20.79 -15.13
C SER A 10 -31.71 -19.83 -15.55
N LEU A 11 -31.46 -18.97 -16.53
CA LEU A 11 -32.50 -18.16 -17.11
C LEU A 11 -32.94 -18.79 -18.46
N LEU A 12 -33.92 -19.65 -18.37
CA LEU A 12 -34.70 -20.13 -19.53
C LEU A 12 -35.74 -19.06 -19.83
N ILE A 13 -35.54 -18.30 -20.91
CA ILE A 13 -36.62 -17.49 -21.50
C ILE A 13 -36.98 -18.11 -22.83
N LEU A 14 -38.02 -18.93 -22.79
CA LEU A 14 -38.78 -19.38 -23.95
C LEU A 14 -39.96 -18.40 -24.13
N THR A 15 -39.85 -17.42 -25.00
CA THR A 15 -41.03 -16.67 -25.49
C THR A 15 -41.30 -17.04 -26.91
N ALA A 16 -42.28 -17.93 -27.07
CA ALA A 16 -42.92 -18.18 -28.36
C ALA A 16 -43.79 -16.96 -28.71
N LEU A 17 -43.39 -16.19 -29.70
CA LEU A 17 -44.23 -15.19 -30.32
C LEU A 17 -44.81 -15.78 -31.62
N SER A 18 -46.10 -16.14 -31.55
CA SER A 18 -46.93 -16.45 -32.70
C SER A 18 -47.25 -15.14 -33.43
N PHE A 19 -46.70 -14.94 -34.62
CA PHE A 19 -47.16 -13.90 -35.53
C PHE A 19 -48.00 -14.51 -36.63
N SER A 20 -49.29 -14.15 -36.59
CA SER A 20 -50.25 -14.42 -37.64
C SER A 20 -49.94 -13.63 -38.90
N ALA A 21 -49.94 -14.29 -40.00
CA ALA A 21 -49.72 -13.74 -41.32
C ALA A 21 -50.81 -12.74 -41.69
N LEU A 22 -50.42 -11.54 -42.11
CA LEU A 22 -51.24 -10.65 -42.93
C LEU A 22 -50.51 -10.44 -44.26
N ALA A 23 -51.02 -11.05 -45.29
CA ALA A 23 -50.51 -10.92 -46.67
C ALA A 23 -50.87 -9.54 -47.22
N ALA A 24 -49.88 -8.70 -47.50
CA ALA A 24 -50.03 -7.60 -48.45
C ALA A 24 -48.89 -7.70 -49.48
N LYS A 25 -49.27 -7.92 -50.72
CA LYS A 25 -48.43 -7.88 -51.91
C LYS A 25 -47.86 -6.46 -52.06
N THR A 26 -46.51 -6.32 -51.98
CA THR A 26 -45.79 -5.27 -52.72
C THR A 26 -44.47 -5.85 -53.19
N GLU A 27 -44.16 -5.57 -54.45
CA GLU A 27 -43.03 -6.10 -55.20
C GLU A 27 -41.68 -5.69 -54.65
N SER A 28 -40.75 -6.63 -54.77
CA SER A 28 -39.34 -6.42 -55.04
C SER A 28 -38.48 -5.64 -54.04
N ALA A 29 -38.13 -6.29 -52.93
CA ALA A 29 -36.78 -6.28 -52.37
C ALA A 29 -36.54 -7.66 -51.79
N VAL A 30 -35.56 -8.40 -52.32
CA VAL A 30 -35.18 -9.72 -51.78
C VAL A 30 -34.82 -9.46 -50.33
N PRO A 31 -35.58 -9.96 -49.36
CA PRO A 31 -35.15 -9.89 -47.98
C PRO A 31 -33.87 -10.73 -47.88
N HIS A 32 -32.81 -10.16 -47.42
CA HIS A 32 -31.73 -10.96 -46.86
C HIS A 32 -32.37 -11.84 -45.79
N GLU A 33 -32.71 -13.08 -46.13
CA GLU A 33 -33.06 -14.10 -45.16
C GLU A 33 -31.84 -14.19 -44.22
N ILE A 34 -31.93 -13.50 -43.08
CA ILE A 34 -30.99 -13.68 -41.99
C ILE A 34 -31.11 -15.17 -41.67
N ASN A 35 -30.11 -15.94 -42.08
CA ASN A 35 -30.08 -17.36 -41.79
C ASN A 35 -29.83 -17.53 -40.27
N LEU A 36 -30.93 -17.49 -39.51
CA LEU A 36 -30.95 -17.59 -38.06
C LEU A 36 -30.09 -18.77 -37.55
N ALA A 37 -30.06 -19.87 -38.31
CA ALA A 37 -29.23 -21.02 -37.95
C ALA A 37 -27.74 -20.72 -38.08
N GLN A 38 -27.31 -19.92 -39.06
CA GLN A 38 -25.92 -19.50 -39.20
C GLN A 38 -25.51 -18.51 -38.11
N GLU A 39 -26.38 -17.56 -37.76
CA GLU A 39 -26.12 -16.61 -36.66
C GLU A 39 -26.06 -17.33 -35.30
N GLN A 40 -26.94 -18.28 -35.05
CA GLN A 40 -26.88 -19.13 -33.85
C GLN A 40 -25.60 -19.96 -33.77
N ALA A 41 -25.18 -20.56 -34.92
CA ALA A 41 -23.94 -21.32 -34.98
C ALA A 41 -22.72 -20.44 -34.72
N LYS A 42 -22.64 -19.25 -35.31
CA LYS A 42 -21.57 -18.26 -35.05
C LYS A 42 -21.55 -17.85 -33.60
N TRP A 43 -22.69 -17.53 -33.00
CA TRP A 43 -22.79 -17.18 -31.58
C TRP A 43 -22.33 -18.32 -30.67
N ALA A 44 -22.75 -19.56 -30.93
CA ALA A 44 -22.33 -20.73 -30.18
C ALA A 44 -20.80 -20.96 -30.27
N GLN A 45 -20.22 -20.78 -31.47
CA GLN A 45 -18.79 -20.85 -31.68
C GLN A 45 -18.04 -19.76 -30.89
N GLN A 46 -18.51 -18.50 -30.95
CA GLN A 46 -17.91 -17.38 -30.20
C GLN A 46 -17.97 -17.62 -28.70
N GLN A 47 -19.07 -18.15 -28.16
CA GLN A 47 -19.20 -18.52 -26.75
C GLN A 47 -18.20 -19.60 -26.38
N HIS A 48 -18.06 -20.64 -27.17
CA HIS A 48 -17.12 -21.73 -26.94
C HIS A 48 -15.66 -21.21 -26.96
N GLU A 49 -15.29 -20.40 -27.94
CA GLU A 49 -13.96 -19.77 -28.02
C GLU A 49 -13.68 -18.87 -26.79
N SER A 50 -14.67 -18.09 -26.35
CA SER A 50 -14.60 -17.27 -25.16
C SER A 50 -14.39 -18.09 -23.89
N GLU A 51 -15.11 -19.21 -23.73
CA GLU A 51 -14.95 -20.13 -22.60
C GLU A 51 -13.55 -20.77 -22.58
N LEU A 52 -13.06 -21.23 -23.72
CA LEU A 52 -11.70 -21.78 -23.83
C LEU A 52 -10.65 -20.74 -23.49
N LEU A 53 -10.83 -19.49 -23.93
CA LEU A 53 -9.93 -18.39 -23.59
C LEU A 53 -9.91 -18.13 -22.08
N LEU A 54 -11.09 -18.07 -21.44
CA LEU A 54 -11.18 -17.88 -19.97
C LEU A 54 -10.53 -19.02 -19.19
N ILE A 55 -10.70 -20.28 -19.62
CA ILE A 55 -10.04 -21.43 -19.00
C ILE A 55 -8.51 -21.29 -19.10
N LYS A 56 -8.00 -20.92 -20.28
CA LYS A 56 -6.57 -20.71 -20.50
C LYS A 56 -6.04 -19.55 -19.62
N GLN A 57 -6.73 -18.41 -19.59
CA GLN A 57 -6.34 -17.25 -18.80
C GLN A 57 -6.33 -17.58 -17.30
N ARG A 58 -7.34 -18.31 -16.81
CA ARG A 58 -7.38 -18.80 -15.42
C ARG A 58 -6.19 -19.71 -15.10
N SER A 59 -5.85 -20.62 -16.00
CA SER A 59 -4.66 -21.49 -15.82
C SER A 59 -3.38 -20.68 -15.74
N THR A 60 -3.21 -19.70 -16.65
CA THR A 60 -2.06 -18.79 -16.65
C THR A 60 -1.97 -17.99 -15.35
N PHE A 61 -3.09 -17.45 -14.86
CA PHE A 61 -3.14 -16.72 -13.59
C PHE A 61 -2.68 -17.58 -12.41
N LEU A 62 -3.20 -18.81 -12.28
CA LEU A 62 -2.80 -19.74 -11.22
C LEU A 62 -1.33 -20.18 -11.33
N GLN A 63 -0.84 -20.35 -12.56
CA GLN A 63 0.57 -20.61 -12.80
C GLN A 63 1.44 -19.46 -12.33
N LEU A 64 1.10 -18.23 -12.69
CA LEU A 64 1.81 -17.01 -12.26
C LEU A 64 1.86 -16.90 -10.73
N GLU A 65 0.72 -17.06 -10.04
CA GLU A 65 0.69 -17.04 -8.56
C GLU A 65 1.61 -18.10 -7.94
N SER A 66 1.60 -19.31 -8.47
CA SER A 66 2.45 -20.40 -7.98
C SER A 66 3.93 -20.10 -8.19
N LEU A 67 4.29 -19.60 -9.38
CA LEU A 67 5.67 -19.22 -9.71
C LEU A 67 6.16 -18.07 -8.83
N LEU A 68 5.35 -17.02 -8.63
CA LEU A 68 5.71 -15.89 -7.77
C LEU A 68 5.90 -16.30 -6.31
N LYS A 69 5.02 -17.16 -5.77
CA LYS A 69 5.18 -17.71 -4.40
C LYS A 69 6.50 -18.46 -4.25
N SER A 70 6.87 -19.26 -5.23
CA SER A 70 8.14 -20.00 -5.24
C SER A 70 9.32 -19.05 -5.34
N ALA A 71 9.25 -18.06 -6.23
CA ALA A 71 10.32 -17.10 -6.46
C ALA A 71 10.59 -16.19 -5.24
N VAL A 72 9.55 -15.73 -4.56
CA VAL A 72 9.69 -14.98 -3.29
C VAL A 72 10.39 -15.83 -2.24
N LYS A 73 10.01 -17.12 -2.10
CA LYS A 73 10.65 -18.03 -1.15
C LYS A 73 12.13 -18.25 -1.45
N ASN A 74 12.51 -18.26 -2.73
CA ASN A 74 13.87 -18.53 -3.19
C ASN A 74 14.68 -17.23 -3.43
N ASN A 75 14.09 -16.07 -3.22
CA ASN A 75 14.67 -14.74 -3.45
C ASN A 75 15.20 -14.54 -4.88
N ASN A 76 14.48 -15.04 -5.90
CA ASN A 76 14.86 -14.97 -7.31
C ASN A 76 13.77 -14.37 -8.22
N VAL A 77 12.98 -13.46 -7.68
CA VAL A 77 11.87 -12.81 -8.42
C VAL A 77 12.43 -11.99 -9.59
N SER A 78 13.51 -11.25 -9.38
CA SER A 78 14.13 -10.39 -10.38
C SER A 78 14.68 -11.17 -11.57
N ASP A 79 15.24 -12.35 -11.35
CA ASP A 79 15.84 -13.20 -12.40
C ASP A 79 14.83 -13.64 -13.47
N ASN A 80 13.55 -13.68 -13.12
CA ASN A 80 12.47 -14.15 -13.99
C ASN A 80 11.45 -13.05 -14.32
N ALA A 81 11.80 -11.78 -14.15
CA ALA A 81 10.87 -10.64 -14.31
C ALA A 81 10.21 -10.65 -15.70
N GLU A 82 10.96 -10.88 -16.77
CA GLU A 82 10.43 -10.94 -18.14
C GLU A 82 9.40 -12.07 -18.33
N LEU A 83 9.65 -13.23 -17.72
CA LEU A 83 8.70 -14.36 -17.76
C LEU A 83 7.36 -13.95 -17.12
N TYR A 84 7.40 -13.28 -15.94
CA TYR A 84 6.20 -12.88 -15.24
C TYR A 84 5.43 -11.81 -16.01
N LEU A 85 6.11 -10.83 -16.58
CA LEU A 85 5.49 -9.81 -17.44
C LEU A 85 4.81 -10.42 -18.66
N ASN A 86 5.46 -11.36 -19.34
CA ASN A 86 4.89 -12.07 -20.47
C ASN A 86 3.63 -12.87 -20.07
N LEU A 87 3.62 -13.50 -18.89
CA LEU A 87 2.44 -14.19 -18.37
C LEU A 87 1.31 -13.21 -18.07
N ILE A 88 1.60 -12.06 -17.45
CA ILE A 88 0.62 -10.99 -17.18
C ILE A 88 0.02 -10.45 -18.49
N GLU A 89 0.86 -10.18 -19.49
CA GLU A 89 0.38 -9.70 -20.79
C GLU A 89 -0.51 -10.72 -21.51
N SER A 90 -0.22 -12.01 -21.35
CA SER A 90 -1.05 -13.08 -21.93
C SER A 90 -2.46 -13.17 -21.34
N LEU A 91 -2.69 -12.56 -20.16
CA LEU A 91 -4.01 -12.46 -19.55
C LEU A 91 -4.97 -11.52 -20.33
N LYS A 92 -4.44 -10.57 -21.12
CA LYS A 92 -5.25 -9.63 -21.93
C LYS A 92 -6.34 -8.95 -21.09
N ASP A 93 -7.62 -9.24 -21.42
CA ASP A 93 -8.81 -8.68 -20.78
C ASP A 93 -9.33 -9.55 -19.62
N TYR A 94 -8.50 -10.45 -19.09
CA TYR A 94 -8.89 -11.27 -17.94
C TYR A 94 -9.20 -10.39 -16.72
N PRO A 95 -10.33 -10.61 -16.02
CA PRO A 95 -10.77 -9.72 -14.94
C PRO A 95 -9.74 -9.55 -13.81
N LEU A 96 -8.89 -10.56 -13.57
CA LEU A 96 -7.86 -10.52 -12.51
C LEU A 96 -6.46 -10.12 -13.01
N LYS A 97 -6.35 -9.52 -14.22
CA LYS A 97 -5.06 -9.05 -14.74
C LYS A 97 -4.39 -8.03 -13.81
N MET A 98 -5.16 -7.09 -13.27
CA MET A 98 -4.61 -6.08 -12.35
C MET A 98 -4.22 -6.66 -11.00
N ASP A 99 -4.92 -7.70 -10.53
CA ASP A 99 -4.51 -8.45 -9.32
C ASP A 99 -3.20 -9.20 -9.57
N ALA A 100 -3.03 -9.81 -10.75
CA ALA A 100 -1.79 -10.44 -11.17
C ALA A 100 -0.63 -9.43 -11.21
N THR A 101 -0.85 -8.26 -11.80
CA THR A 101 0.12 -7.16 -11.87
C THR A 101 0.52 -6.71 -10.46
N THR A 102 -0.45 -6.51 -9.58
CA THR A 102 -0.20 -6.10 -8.19
C THR A 102 0.57 -7.17 -7.41
N THR A 103 0.21 -8.46 -7.58
CA THR A 103 0.93 -9.57 -6.94
C THR A 103 2.39 -9.64 -7.40
N TYR A 104 2.65 -9.39 -8.67
CA TYR A 104 4.01 -9.32 -9.22
C TYR A 104 4.79 -8.13 -8.64
N ILE A 105 4.20 -6.93 -8.59
CA ILE A 105 4.79 -5.74 -7.97
C ILE A 105 5.14 -6.03 -6.50
N ASP A 106 4.21 -6.58 -5.72
CA ASP A 106 4.43 -6.96 -4.32
C ASP A 106 5.61 -7.94 -4.16
N ALA A 107 5.71 -8.92 -5.07
CA ALA A 107 6.78 -9.90 -5.07
C ALA A 107 8.14 -9.26 -5.37
N ARG A 108 8.20 -8.35 -6.35
CA ARG A 108 9.40 -7.58 -6.70
C ARG A 108 9.86 -6.69 -5.56
N ILE A 109 8.94 -5.94 -4.93
CA ILE A 109 9.26 -5.07 -3.79
C ILE A 109 9.80 -5.88 -2.60
N LYS A 110 9.26 -7.07 -2.34
CA LYS A 110 9.76 -7.96 -1.28
C LYS A 110 11.18 -8.47 -1.52
N SER A 111 11.63 -8.54 -2.76
CA SER A 111 13.01 -8.95 -3.10
C SER A 111 14.01 -7.79 -3.02
N ILE A 112 13.54 -6.55 -2.89
CA ILE A 112 14.39 -5.36 -2.77
C ILE A 112 14.90 -5.22 -1.34
N SER A 113 16.18 -4.93 -1.22
CA SER A 113 16.89 -4.61 0.03
C SER A 113 17.84 -3.44 -0.18
N LYS A 114 18.46 -2.96 0.89
CA LYS A 114 19.51 -1.91 0.84
C LYS A 114 20.71 -2.27 -0.05
N ASP A 115 20.95 -3.57 -0.27
CA ASP A 115 22.06 -4.04 -1.08
C ASP A 115 21.68 -4.18 -2.57
N THR A 116 20.42 -3.92 -2.93
CA THR A 116 19.93 -3.99 -4.32
C THR A 116 20.53 -2.83 -5.14
N PRO A 117 21.03 -3.09 -6.36
CA PRO A 117 21.58 -2.07 -7.23
C PRO A 117 20.56 -0.93 -7.47
N SER A 118 21.00 0.32 -7.36
CA SER A 118 20.14 1.51 -7.55
C SER A 118 19.42 1.52 -8.91
N GLU A 119 20.03 0.99 -9.95
CA GLU A 119 19.41 0.90 -11.28
C GLU A 119 18.22 -0.07 -11.30
N GLU A 120 18.28 -1.15 -10.54
CA GLU A 120 17.15 -2.08 -10.42
C GLU A 120 15.99 -1.43 -9.64
N VAL A 121 16.28 -0.70 -8.57
CA VAL A 121 15.28 0.06 -7.80
C VAL A 121 14.59 1.10 -8.69
N LYS A 122 15.37 1.86 -9.48
CA LYS A 122 14.84 2.85 -10.43
C LYS A 122 14.00 2.21 -11.53
N ALA A 123 14.43 1.06 -12.06
CA ALA A 123 13.69 0.34 -13.08
C ALA A 123 12.33 -0.14 -12.55
N LEU A 124 12.30 -0.75 -11.36
CA LEU A 124 11.05 -1.19 -10.74
C LEU A 124 10.13 -0.01 -10.40
N LYS A 125 10.69 1.08 -9.87
CA LYS A 125 9.91 2.31 -9.63
C LYS A 125 9.26 2.81 -10.91
N HIS A 126 10.03 2.88 -12.00
CA HIS A 126 9.51 3.31 -13.31
C HIS A 126 8.40 2.38 -13.82
N GLU A 127 8.56 1.08 -13.67
CA GLU A 127 7.54 0.09 -14.02
C GLU A 127 6.23 0.32 -13.26
N ILE A 128 6.29 0.56 -11.95
CA ILE A 128 5.11 0.87 -11.13
C ILE A 128 4.49 2.21 -11.58
N GLU A 129 5.29 3.24 -11.84
CA GLU A 129 4.81 4.54 -12.35
C GLU A 129 4.12 4.39 -13.72
N GLN A 130 4.58 3.49 -14.59
CA GLN A 130 3.89 3.18 -15.86
C GLN A 130 2.53 2.52 -15.62
N VAL A 131 2.44 1.56 -14.70
CA VAL A 131 1.15 0.93 -14.33
C VAL A 131 0.16 1.99 -13.83
N ILE A 132 0.60 2.91 -12.98
CA ILE A 132 -0.22 4.02 -12.49
C ILE A 132 -0.67 4.94 -13.64
N ALA A 133 0.23 5.30 -14.54
CA ALA A 133 -0.06 6.19 -15.67
C ALA A 133 -1.05 5.57 -16.67
N GLN A 134 -0.95 4.27 -16.90
CA GLN A 134 -1.85 3.53 -17.79
C GLN A 134 -3.24 3.30 -17.17
N ASN A 135 -3.35 3.39 -15.83
CA ASN A 135 -4.57 3.09 -15.09
C ASN A 135 -4.97 4.23 -14.13
N PRO A 136 -5.16 5.47 -14.60
CA PRO A 136 -5.27 6.66 -13.74
C PRO A 136 -6.49 6.69 -12.83
N THR A 137 -7.54 5.97 -13.19
CA THR A 137 -8.81 5.90 -12.43
C THR A 137 -9.04 4.56 -11.72
N HIS A 138 -8.06 3.66 -11.79
CA HIS A 138 -8.19 2.34 -11.19
C HIS A 138 -8.20 2.42 -9.66
N PHE A 139 -9.02 1.60 -9.00
CA PHE A 139 -9.17 1.61 -7.53
C PHE A 139 -7.88 1.23 -6.78
N LEU A 140 -6.97 0.47 -7.40
CA LEU A 140 -5.65 0.10 -6.83
C LEU A 140 -4.58 1.19 -7.00
N ARG A 141 -4.87 2.29 -7.69
CA ARG A 141 -3.89 3.35 -7.95
C ARG A 141 -3.22 3.84 -6.65
N ASN A 142 -4.01 4.17 -5.63
CA ASN A 142 -3.47 4.63 -4.36
C ASN A 142 -2.56 3.59 -3.70
N ARG A 143 -2.88 2.30 -3.83
CA ARG A 143 -2.02 1.23 -3.34
C ARG A 143 -0.67 1.24 -4.06
N TRP A 144 -0.65 1.27 -5.39
CA TRP A 144 0.61 1.33 -6.16
C TRP A 144 1.45 2.57 -5.85
N GLU A 145 0.79 3.71 -5.59
CA GLU A 145 1.48 4.92 -5.11
C GLU A 145 2.15 4.68 -3.73
N GLN A 146 1.52 3.94 -2.83
CA GLN A 146 2.11 3.58 -1.53
C GLN A 146 3.17 2.47 -1.66
N ASP A 147 3.05 1.59 -2.63
CA ASP A 147 4.02 0.54 -2.93
C ASP A 147 5.39 1.15 -3.32
N ILE A 148 5.40 2.32 -3.97
CA ILE A 148 6.66 3.05 -4.25
C ILE A 148 7.33 3.52 -2.95
N PHE A 149 6.59 3.96 -1.92
CA PHE A 149 7.20 4.26 -0.62
C PHE A 149 7.85 3.01 -0.02
N THR A 150 7.16 1.87 -0.05
CA THR A 150 7.69 0.59 0.45
C THR A 150 8.95 0.17 -0.30
N LEU A 151 8.97 0.32 -1.62
CA LEU A 151 10.14 0.07 -2.47
C LEU A 151 11.35 0.91 -2.03
N LEU A 152 11.15 2.22 -1.90
CA LEU A 152 12.22 3.16 -1.55
C LEU A 152 12.72 2.96 -0.11
N MET A 153 11.82 2.61 0.81
CA MET A 153 12.17 2.24 2.19
C MET A 153 13.00 0.96 2.24
N ASN A 154 12.62 -0.07 1.50
CA ASN A 154 13.36 -1.34 1.44
C ASN A 154 14.77 -1.16 0.84
N ALA A 155 14.89 -0.28 -0.13
CA ALA A 155 16.16 0.06 -0.79
C ALA A 155 17.04 1.02 0.02
N ASP A 156 16.54 1.58 1.13
CA ASP A 156 17.20 2.67 1.88
C ASP A 156 17.52 3.90 0.99
N ASP A 157 16.68 4.14 -0.03
CA ASP A 157 16.81 5.28 -0.95
C ASP A 157 16.26 6.56 -0.33
N THR A 158 17.06 7.17 0.53
CA THR A 158 16.75 8.38 1.30
C THR A 158 16.34 9.56 0.39
N GLU A 159 17.09 9.82 -0.67
CA GLU A 159 16.82 10.92 -1.61
C GLU A 159 15.54 10.67 -2.41
N GLY A 160 15.39 9.45 -2.93
CA GLY A 160 14.20 9.01 -3.64
C GLY A 160 12.94 9.14 -2.80
N LEU A 161 13.01 8.74 -1.53
CA LEU A 161 11.91 8.78 -0.58
C LEU A 161 11.41 10.22 -0.34
N VAL A 162 12.34 11.15 -0.04
CA VAL A 162 12.02 12.56 0.18
C VAL A 162 11.46 13.20 -1.09
N HIS A 163 12.09 12.95 -2.24
CA HIS A 163 11.61 13.49 -3.52
C HIS A 163 10.21 12.98 -3.87
N TYR A 164 9.94 11.69 -3.63
CA TYR A 164 8.63 11.11 -3.91
C TYR A 164 7.53 11.68 -3.00
N ALA A 165 7.85 11.89 -1.71
CA ALA A 165 6.95 12.48 -0.73
C ALA A 165 6.49 13.92 -1.05
N GLN A 166 7.21 14.65 -1.90
CA GLN A 166 6.79 15.97 -2.38
C GLN A 166 5.58 15.90 -3.34
N ARG A 167 5.36 14.77 -3.99
CA ARG A 167 4.30 14.57 -4.99
C ARG A 167 3.15 13.70 -4.48
N VAL A 168 3.48 12.71 -3.66
CA VAL A 168 2.54 11.73 -3.13
C VAL A 168 2.59 11.75 -1.61
N LYS A 169 1.43 11.83 -0.97
CA LYS A 169 1.35 11.84 0.50
C LYS A 169 1.46 10.40 1.05
N PRO A 170 2.40 10.12 1.99
CA PRO A 170 2.47 8.83 2.65
C PRO A 170 1.22 8.54 3.47
N SER A 171 0.61 7.36 3.31
CA SER A 171 -0.67 7.01 3.94
C SER A 171 -0.51 6.41 5.33
N SER A 172 0.57 5.65 5.57
CA SER A 172 0.80 5.01 6.86
C SER A 172 1.72 5.84 7.77
N LEU A 173 1.57 5.65 9.07
CA LEU A 173 2.44 6.27 10.07
C LEU A 173 3.91 5.87 9.88
N GLU A 174 4.15 4.61 9.53
CA GLU A 174 5.48 4.10 9.24
C GLU A 174 6.15 4.85 8.08
N MET A 175 5.43 5.05 6.97
CA MET A 175 5.93 5.82 5.83
C MET A 175 6.17 7.30 6.18
N GLN A 176 5.30 7.91 6.98
CA GLN A 176 5.47 9.30 7.43
C GLN A 176 6.73 9.46 8.27
N ILE A 177 6.98 8.55 9.20
CA ILE A 177 8.19 8.54 10.02
C ILE A 177 9.44 8.25 9.19
N ALA A 178 9.35 7.33 8.22
CA ALA A 178 10.46 7.05 7.30
C ALA A 178 10.86 8.29 6.48
N VAL A 179 9.87 9.04 5.97
CA VAL A 179 10.13 10.31 5.25
C VAL A 179 10.80 11.34 6.16
N LEU A 180 10.32 11.52 7.40
CA LEU A 180 10.93 12.46 8.35
C LEU A 180 12.36 12.07 8.74
N ASN A 181 12.62 10.77 8.93
CA ASN A 181 13.98 10.26 9.17
C ASN A 181 14.89 10.53 7.96
N ALA A 182 14.40 10.31 6.75
CA ALA A 182 15.14 10.55 5.52
C ALA A 182 15.48 12.05 5.35
N GLU A 183 14.51 12.94 5.59
CA GLU A 183 14.73 14.39 5.57
C GLU A 183 15.78 14.81 6.61
N LEU A 184 15.69 14.29 7.83
CA LEU A 184 16.67 14.61 8.90
C LEU A 184 18.08 14.12 8.53
N GLN A 185 18.19 12.95 7.91
CA GLN A 185 19.47 12.42 7.44
C GLN A 185 20.08 13.28 6.33
N LEU A 186 19.29 13.68 5.33
CA LEU A 186 19.75 14.56 4.25
C LEU A 186 20.20 15.94 4.76
N GLU A 187 19.49 16.51 5.73
CA GLU A 187 19.89 17.77 6.33
C GLU A 187 21.23 17.65 7.10
N ARG A 188 21.45 16.56 7.83
CA ARG A 188 22.73 16.29 8.49
C ARG A 188 23.87 16.20 7.48
N THR A 189 23.70 15.46 6.39
CA THR A 189 24.71 15.33 5.34
C THR A 189 25.04 16.67 4.67
N LYS A 190 24.03 17.52 4.41
CA LYS A 190 24.23 18.87 3.86
C LYS A 190 24.98 19.78 4.84
N ASN A 191 24.68 19.69 6.13
CA ASN A 191 25.31 20.52 7.16
C ASN A 191 26.79 20.15 7.36
N GLU A 192 27.13 18.85 7.26
CA GLU A 192 28.52 18.37 7.31
C GLU A 192 29.34 18.90 6.13
N THR A 193 28.73 18.95 4.93
CA THR A 193 29.41 19.43 3.71
C THR A 193 29.56 20.95 3.64
N ASN A 194 28.58 21.71 4.13
CA ASN A 194 28.51 23.16 3.91
C ASN A 194 28.98 24.02 5.10
N LYS A 195 29.34 23.44 6.25
CA LYS A 195 29.76 24.16 7.49
C LYS A 195 28.85 25.32 7.91
N LYS A 196 27.64 25.44 7.38
CA LYS A 196 26.62 26.42 7.75
C LYS A 196 25.44 25.69 8.39
N GLN A 197 25.26 25.92 9.68
CA GLN A 197 24.08 25.47 10.42
C GLN A 197 22.82 26.17 9.88
N ASN A 198 22.03 25.48 9.07
CA ASN A 198 20.66 25.90 8.74
C ASN A 198 19.72 25.35 9.83
N SER A 199 19.60 26.07 10.94
CA SER A 199 18.74 25.68 12.09
C SER A 199 17.24 25.68 11.76
N ASN A 200 16.82 26.31 10.65
CA ASN A 200 15.40 26.48 10.35
C ASN A 200 14.73 25.24 9.70
N SER A 201 15.46 24.42 8.95
CA SER A 201 14.90 23.21 8.34
C SER A 201 14.71 22.09 9.35
N ASP A 202 15.67 21.90 10.23
CA ASP A 202 15.58 20.93 11.34
C ASP A 202 14.35 21.20 12.22
N SER A 203 14.05 22.47 12.51
CA SER A 203 12.89 22.84 13.32
C SER A 203 11.55 22.46 12.68
N SER A 204 11.44 22.53 11.35
CA SER A 204 10.24 22.12 10.62
C SER A 204 10.02 20.59 10.64
N ILE A 205 11.09 19.80 10.47
CA ILE A 205 11.05 18.34 10.54
C ILE A 205 10.61 17.92 11.95
N ILE A 206 11.26 18.50 12.98
CA ILE A 206 10.96 18.17 14.37
C ILE A 206 9.55 18.60 14.79
N SER A 207 9.05 19.72 14.27
CA SER A 207 7.66 20.14 14.52
C SER A 207 6.63 19.18 13.94
N ARG A 208 6.87 18.65 12.71
CA ARG A 208 6.01 17.62 12.10
C ARG A 208 6.10 16.29 12.87
N TYR A 209 7.29 15.91 13.31
CA TYR A 209 7.47 14.74 14.18
C TYR A 209 6.68 14.90 15.48
N GLU A 210 6.79 16.05 16.15
CA GLU A 210 6.07 16.35 17.39
C GLU A 210 4.56 16.19 17.23
N GLN A 211 3.98 16.69 16.13
CA GLN A 211 2.57 16.50 15.86
C GLN A 211 2.19 15.02 15.77
N LEU A 212 2.97 14.21 15.04
CA LEU A 212 2.73 12.77 14.95
C LEU A 212 2.90 12.10 16.32
N TRP A 213 3.91 12.47 17.07
CA TRP A 213 4.18 11.93 18.39
C TRP A 213 3.06 12.22 19.39
N LEU A 214 2.54 13.45 19.41
CA LEU A 214 1.47 13.86 20.32
C LEU A 214 0.12 13.21 20.00
N THR A 215 -0.17 12.93 18.74
CA THR A 215 -1.50 12.46 18.27
C THR A 215 -1.61 10.95 18.02
N ASN A 216 -0.52 10.21 18.15
CA ASN A 216 -0.50 8.76 17.93
C ASN A 216 0.08 8.05 19.15
N GLY A 217 -0.14 6.74 19.26
CA GLY A 217 0.50 5.89 20.25
C GLY A 217 2.03 5.81 20.07
N LYS A 218 2.58 4.62 20.22
CA LYS A 218 4.01 4.40 19.94
C LYS A 218 4.30 4.56 18.44
N LEU A 219 5.26 5.42 18.12
CA LEU A 219 5.69 5.60 16.73
C LEU A 219 6.71 4.52 16.32
N PRO A 220 6.63 4.00 15.08
CA PRO A 220 7.59 3.03 14.57
C PRO A 220 8.90 3.74 14.16
N ASN A 221 10.04 3.13 14.45
CA ASN A 221 11.37 3.53 13.97
C ASN A 221 11.72 5.03 14.14
N ASP A 222 11.24 5.67 15.22
CA ASP A 222 11.38 7.11 15.46
C ASP A 222 12.58 7.51 16.35
N ALA A 223 13.46 6.56 16.69
CA ALA A 223 14.53 6.79 17.67
C ALA A 223 15.42 8.00 17.37
N GLN A 224 15.74 8.27 16.10
CA GLN A 224 16.57 9.41 15.70
C GLN A 224 15.80 10.74 15.81
N LEU A 225 14.54 10.76 15.42
CA LEU A 225 13.65 11.91 15.54
C LEU A 225 13.39 12.22 17.01
N TRP A 226 13.13 11.18 17.82
CA TRP A 226 12.97 11.31 19.27
C TRP A 226 14.22 11.90 19.92
N ALA A 227 15.41 11.37 19.62
CA ALA A 227 16.67 11.88 20.17
C ALA A 227 16.90 13.34 19.81
N LYS A 228 16.61 13.74 18.57
CA LYS A 228 16.74 15.13 18.12
C LYS A 228 15.72 16.04 18.81
N TRP A 229 14.43 15.63 18.82
CA TRP A 229 13.35 16.36 19.51
C TRP A 229 13.69 16.61 20.97
N TYR A 230 14.23 15.59 21.64
CA TYR A 230 14.65 15.65 23.03
C TYR A 230 15.84 16.60 23.24
N SER A 231 16.89 16.48 22.42
CA SER A 231 18.10 17.31 22.52
C SER A 231 17.83 18.79 22.24
N ASP A 232 16.83 19.10 21.43
CA ASP A 232 16.42 20.48 21.09
C ASP A 232 15.60 21.15 22.22
N GLY A 233 15.39 20.47 23.35
CA GLY A 233 14.67 21.02 24.50
C GLY A 233 13.15 21.13 24.30
N ASN A 234 12.59 20.41 23.30
CA ASN A 234 11.15 20.45 23.01
C ASN A 234 10.30 19.75 24.09
N ARG A 235 10.93 18.98 24.96
CA ARG A 235 10.27 18.29 26.06
C ARG A 235 9.79 19.29 27.11
N THR A 236 8.48 19.46 27.21
CA THR A 236 7.82 20.22 28.28
C THR A 236 6.87 19.32 29.05
N GLN A 237 6.56 19.69 30.29
CA GLN A 237 5.59 18.97 31.13
C GLN A 237 4.23 18.83 30.43
N ASP A 238 3.73 19.91 29.80
CA ASP A 238 2.47 19.91 29.10
C ASP A 238 2.42 18.91 27.96
N LYS A 239 3.50 18.81 27.14
CA LYS A 239 3.59 17.85 26.05
C LYS A 239 3.64 16.40 26.56
N ILE A 240 4.32 16.16 27.68
CA ILE A 240 4.34 14.84 28.31
C ILE A 240 2.95 14.45 28.80
N TYR A 241 2.20 15.34 29.43
CA TYR A 241 0.83 15.07 29.85
C TYR A 241 -0.08 14.84 28.65
N GLN A 242 -0.02 15.67 27.62
CA GLN A 242 -0.80 15.50 26.40
C GLN A 242 -0.53 14.12 25.77
N LYS A 243 0.74 13.69 25.73
CA LYS A 243 1.11 12.36 25.25
C LYS A 243 0.54 11.25 26.14
N ALA A 244 0.63 11.41 27.44
CA ALA A 244 0.07 10.44 28.40
C ALA A 244 -1.45 10.30 28.27
N GLU A 245 -2.17 11.38 28.07
CA GLU A 245 -3.62 11.38 27.83
C GLU A 245 -3.96 10.61 26.55
N GLU A 246 -3.20 10.82 25.46
CA GLU A 246 -3.39 10.09 24.20
C GLU A 246 -3.12 8.59 24.36
N LEU A 247 -2.01 8.20 25.01
CA LEU A 247 -1.70 6.80 25.30
C LEU A 247 -2.77 6.14 26.17
N PHE A 248 -3.29 6.88 27.15
CA PHE A 248 -4.38 6.41 28.00
C PHE A 248 -5.67 6.22 27.21
N ALA A 249 -6.03 7.16 26.34
CA ALA A 249 -7.19 7.07 25.47
C ALA A 249 -7.11 5.88 24.49
N GLN A 250 -5.92 5.55 24.03
CA GLN A 250 -5.65 4.40 23.16
C GLN A 250 -5.51 3.07 23.91
N ASN A 251 -5.56 3.08 25.25
CA ASN A 251 -5.30 1.90 26.09
C ASN A 251 -3.89 1.29 25.86
N ASP A 252 -2.88 2.14 25.56
CA ASP A 252 -1.51 1.73 25.25
C ASP A 252 -0.64 1.69 26.53
N ALA A 253 -0.75 0.60 27.29
CA ALA A 253 0.06 0.40 28.50
C ALA A 253 1.57 0.31 28.22
N ASN A 254 1.97 -0.19 27.06
CA ASN A 254 3.38 -0.30 26.67
C ASN A 254 3.97 1.08 26.31
N GLY A 255 3.22 1.90 25.58
CA GLY A 255 3.59 3.29 25.31
C GLY A 255 3.71 4.10 26.60
N MET A 256 2.80 3.91 27.55
CA MET A 256 2.85 4.57 28.87
C MET A 256 4.08 4.14 29.68
N ALA A 257 4.41 2.85 29.69
CA ALA A 257 5.61 2.32 30.36
C ALA A 257 6.90 2.89 29.74
N PHE A 258 6.92 2.98 28.38
CA PHE A 258 8.03 3.63 27.66
C PHE A 258 8.17 5.10 28.05
N LEU A 259 7.09 5.87 28.05
CA LEU A 259 7.09 7.29 28.43
C LEU A 259 7.60 7.48 29.86
N SER A 260 7.15 6.65 30.80
CA SER A 260 7.63 6.64 32.20
C SER A 260 9.11 6.32 32.30
N SER A 261 9.61 5.36 31.50
CA SER A 261 11.03 5.00 31.44
C SER A 261 11.89 6.13 30.90
N GLU A 262 11.46 6.83 29.86
CA GLU A 262 12.20 7.95 29.29
C GLU A 262 12.30 9.13 30.27
N LEU A 263 11.23 9.42 31.00
CA LEU A 263 11.23 10.47 32.03
C LEU A 263 12.16 10.14 33.20
N ASN A 264 12.30 8.87 33.59
CA ASN A 264 13.21 8.45 34.63
C ASN A 264 14.71 8.64 34.29
N LYS A 265 15.05 8.79 33.02
CA LYS A 265 16.43 9.01 32.54
C LYS A 265 16.91 10.46 32.76
N ILE A 266 16.01 11.34 33.20
CA ILE A 266 16.30 12.76 33.37
C ILE A 266 16.63 12.97 34.83
N ASP A 267 17.76 13.61 35.08
CA ASP A 267 18.15 14.03 36.44
C ASP A 267 17.01 14.89 37.02
N SER A 268 16.44 14.35 38.11
CA SER A 268 15.17 14.79 38.67
C SER A 268 15.19 16.19 39.21
N ALA A 269 14.58 17.13 38.50
CA ALA A 269 13.99 18.29 39.17
C ALA A 269 12.71 17.81 39.92
N LYS A 270 12.39 18.39 41.08
CA LYS A 270 11.22 18.02 41.91
C LYS A 270 9.90 18.06 41.13
N GLU A 271 9.84 18.84 40.06
CA GLU A 271 8.66 18.94 39.16
C GLU A 271 8.45 17.65 38.34
N ASP A 272 9.52 16.95 37.97
CA ASP A 272 9.46 15.70 37.21
C ASP A 272 9.01 14.51 38.08
N GLU A 273 9.23 14.53 39.42
CA GLU A 273 8.76 13.44 40.30
C GLU A 273 7.24 13.34 40.36
N MET A 274 6.53 14.46 40.36
CA MET A 274 5.06 14.49 40.36
C MET A 274 4.49 13.99 39.02
N VAL A 275 5.08 14.40 37.89
CA VAL A 275 4.74 13.92 36.57
C VAL A 275 4.91 12.40 36.48
N LEU A 276 6.06 11.91 36.94
CA LEU A 276 6.39 10.50 36.94
C LEU A 276 5.43 9.67 37.83
N ALA A 277 5.07 10.20 39.00
CA ALA A 277 4.11 9.55 39.90
C ALA A 277 2.72 9.42 39.23
N ASN A 278 2.26 10.47 38.54
CA ASN A 278 1.01 10.45 37.79
C ASN A 278 1.04 9.46 36.60
N LEU A 279 2.14 9.42 35.85
CA LEU A 279 2.30 8.45 34.75
C LEU A 279 2.30 7.02 35.24
N LYS A 280 2.97 6.71 36.35
CA LYS A 280 2.93 5.38 37.00
C LYS A 280 1.52 5.01 37.43
N ARG A 281 0.73 5.97 37.90
CA ARG A 281 -0.68 5.77 38.24
C ARG A 281 -1.50 5.44 37.01
N PHE A 282 -1.35 6.16 35.90
CA PHE A 282 -2.01 5.86 34.62
C PHE A 282 -1.61 4.48 34.10
N GLU A 283 -0.32 4.15 34.13
CA GLU A 283 0.18 2.82 33.74
C GLU A 283 -0.46 1.71 34.59
N SER A 284 -0.56 1.90 35.90
CA SER A 284 -1.21 0.95 36.80
C SER A 284 -2.69 0.75 36.49
N LEU A 285 -3.41 1.84 36.19
CA LEU A 285 -4.83 1.79 35.80
C LEU A 285 -5.02 1.06 34.46
N LEU A 286 -4.12 1.23 33.49
CA LEU A 286 -4.18 0.52 32.22
C LEU A 286 -3.91 -0.99 32.38
N LYS A 287 -3.00 -1.36 33.29
CA LYS A 287 -2.67 -2.77 33.54
C LYS A 287 -3.74 -3.49 34.38
N ASN A 288 -4.42 -2.77 35.27
CA ASN A 288 -5.40 -3.31 36.20
C ASN A 288 -6.66 -2.42 36.26
N PRO A 289 -7.50 -2.41 35.22
CA PRO A 289 -8.65 -1.50 35.15
C PRO A 289 -9.76 -1.76 36.18
N ALA A 290 -9.68 -2.84 36.94
CA ALA A 290 -10.68 -3.22 37.97
C ALA A 290 -10.32 -2.80 39.41
N THR A 291 -9.21 -2.09 39.60
CA THR A 291 -8.79 -1.49 40.87
C THR A 291 -9.00 0.00 40.91
#